data_4baf17a9f84839f380b73804e33eecb7
#
_entry.id   4baf17a9f84839f380b73804e33eecb7
#
_cell.length_a   1.000
_cell.length_b   1.000
_cell.length_c   1.000
_cell.angle_alpha   90.00
_cell.angle_beta   90.00
_cell.angle_gamma   90.00
#
_symmetry.space_group_name_H-M   'P 1'
#
loop_
_entity.id
_entity.type
_entity.pdbx_description
1 polymer ?
#
loop_
_entity_poly.entity_id
_entity_poly.type
_entity_poly.pdbx_seq_one_letter_code
_entity_poly.pdbx_strand_id
1 'polypeptide(L)'
;KVGRKIKKNSDPVSLLVQNFVEEHDEISSILKKNNKNITKAIDKFTSTFSAGGSIYFIGAGTSGRLGVLEAAECPPTFGTSPNKIIALMAGGNSAVFNSKEGAEDSSVDSQKDLKNKKFSKNDLLIGISASGTSEYVLSGIKFAKKLKAKTILISCNHLKNKVSDLDL
;
A
#
# COMPACT_ATOMS: atom_id res chain seq x y z
N LYS A 1 -15.50 -8.08 1.57
CA LYS A 1 -15.27 -9.36 2.25
C LYS A 1 -15.38 -10.46 1.21
N VAL A 2 -14.27 -10.84 0.62
CA VAL A 2 -14.15 -12.05 -0.19
C VAL A 2 -13.59 -13.13 0.74
N GLY A 3 -14.42 -13.65 1.62
CA GLY A 3 -14.13 -14.83 2.39
C GLY A 3 -15.19 -15.86 2.03
N ARG A 4 -14.84 -16.92 1.30
CA ARG A 4 -15.69 -18.10 1.22
C ARG A 4 -15.97 -18.55 2.64
N LYS A 5 -17.26 -18.71 3.01
CA LYS A 5 -17.66 -19.29 4.30
C LYS A 5 -17.12 -20.73 4.36
N ILE A 6 -16.09 -20.94 5.15
CA ILE A 6 -15.65 -22.30 5.52
C ILE A 6 -16.85 -22.97 6.19
N LYS A 7 -17.33 -24.06 5.62
CA LYS A 7 -18.41 -24.85 6.24
C LYS A 7 -17.92 -25.37 7.60
N LYS A 8 -18.66 -25.10 8.64
CA LYS A 8 -18.28 -25.21 10.05
C LYS A 8 -18.06 -26.63 10.59
N ASN A 9 -18.30 -27.68 9.81
CA ASN A 9 -18.19 -29.05 10.27
C ASN A 9 -17.25 -29.85 9.40
N SER A 10 -16.08 -30.17 9.95
CA SER A 10 -15.16 -31.25 9.54
C SER A 10 -14.26 -31.00 8.31
N ASP A 11 -13.66 -29.80 8.16
CA ASP A 11 -12.58 -29.67 7.17
C ASP A 11 -11.25 -30.17 7.76
N PRO A 12 -10.71 -31.31 7.30
CA PRO A 12 -9.37 -31.73 7.70
C PRO A 12 -8.35 -30.66 7.35
N VAL A 13 -7.25 -30.58 8.07
CA VAL A 13 -6.16 -29.61 7.81
C VAL A 13 -5.71 -29.65 6.35
N SER A 14 -5.71 -30.85 5.74
CA SER A 14 -5.40 -31.02 4.31
C SER A 14 -6.34 -30.24 3.39
N LEU A 15 -7.64 -30.18 3.68
CA LEU A 15 -8.61 -29.43 2.89
C LEU A 15 -8.43 -27.91 3.07
N LEU A 16 -8.10 -27.47 4.29
CA LEU A 16 -7.77 -26.06 4.54
C LEU A 16 -6.52 -25.62 3.75
N VAL A 17 -5.48 -26.44 3.73
CA VAL A 17 -4.27 -26.19 2.94
C VAL A 17 -4.59 -26.17 1.44
N GLN A 18 -5.39 -27.13 0.95
CA GLN A 18 -5.81 -27.13 -0.45
C GLN A 18 -6.57 -25.86 -0.84
N ASN A 19 -7.55 -25.46 -0.03
CA ASN A 19 -8.30 -24.21 -0.26
C ASN A 19 -7.37 -22.99 -0.30
N PHE A 20 -6.38 -22.94 0.59
CA PHE A 20 -5.39 -21.87 0.60
C PHE A 20 -4.54 -21.83 -0.68
N VAL A 21 -4.13 -23.00 -1.20
CA VAL A 21 -3.39 -23.10 -2.47
C VAL A 21 -4.25 -22.68 -3.65
N GLU A 22 -5.53 -23.12 -3.70
CA GLU A 22 -6.46 -22.73 -4.76
C GLU A 22 -6.72 -21.20 -4.80
N GLU A 23 -6.77 -20.53 -3.65
CA GLU A 23 -6.87 -19.06 -3.58
C GLU A 23 -5.65 -18.38 -4.23
N HIS A 24 -4.46 -18.97 -4.19
CA HIS A 24 -3.26 -18.43 -4.86
C HIS A 24 -3.38 -18.45 -6.38
N ASP A 25 -4.03 -19.44 -6.95
CA ASP A 25 -4.29 -19.51 -8.39
C ASP A 25 -5.22 -18.38 -8.84
N GLU A 26 -6.21 -18.02 -8.00
CA GLU A 26 -7.09 -16.89 -8.26
C GLU A 26 -6.31 -15.55 -8.24
N ILE A 27 -5.35 -15.38 -7.33
CA ILE A 27 -4.49 -14.18 -7.27
C ILE A 27 -3.74 -14.01 -8.59
N SER A 28 -3.14 -15.05 -9.13
CA SER A 28 -2.45 -15.01 -10.43
C SER A 28 -3.39 -14.55 -11.57
N SER A 29 -4.62 -15.03 -11.57
CA SER A 29 -5.63 -14.61 -12.55
C SER A 29 -6.00 -13.13 -12.41
N ILE A 30 -6.15 -12.64 -11.16
CA ILE A 30 -6.45 -11.24 -10.87
C ILE A 30 -5.31 -10.33 -11.35
N LEU A 31 -4.05 -10.70 -11.07
CA LEU A 31 -2.88 -9.94 -11.52
C LEU A 31 -2.83 -9.85 -13.05
N LYS A 32 -3.09 -10.96 -13.76
CA LYS A 32 -3.16 -10.96 -15.23
C LYS A 32 -4.24 -10.01 -15.77
N LYS A 33 -5.41 -9.99 -15.14
CA LYS A 33 -6.52 -9.07 -15.51
C LYS A 33 -6.16 -7.61 -15.28
N ASN A 34 -5.35 -7.33 -14.25
CA ASN A 34 -4.91 -5.99 -13.88
C ASN A 34 -3.59 -5.54 -14.54
N ASN A 35 -3.02 -6.33 -15.44
CA ASN A 35 -1.72 -6.05 -16.07
C ASN A 35 -1.59 -4.59 -16.56
N LYS A 36 -2.59 -4.07 -17.26
CA LYS A 36 -2.58 -2.68 -17.77
C LYS A 36 -2.44 -1.63 -16.65
N ASN A 37 -3.11 -1.83 -15.52
CA ASN A 37 -3.01 -0.90 -14.40
C ASN A 37 -1.69 -1.05 -13.65
N ILE A 38 -1.20 -2.28 -13.51
CA ILE A 38 0.14 -2.56 -12.95
C ILE A 38 1.21 -1.87 -13.80
N THR A 39 1.15 -2.00 -15.13
CA THR A 39 2.07 -1.29 -16.05
C THR A 39 2.02 0.23 -15.81
N LYS A 40 0.82 0.83 -15.74
CA LYS A 40 0.69 2.27 -15.45
C LYS A 40 1.26 2.66 -14.09
N ALA A 41 1.16 1.79 -13.08
CA ALA A 41 1.76 2.05 -11.77
C ALA A 41 3.30 2.05 -11.86
N ILE A 42 3.87 1.09 -12.56
CA ILE A 42 5.31 1.02 -12.81
C ILE A 42 5.78 2.27 -13.58
N ASP A 43 5.05 2.69 -14.62
CA ASP A 43 5.37 3.91 -15.38
C ASP A 43 5.34 5.17 -14.50
N LYS A 44 4.35 5.29 -13.60
CA LYS A 44 4.30 6.40 -12.63
C LYS A 44 5.49 6.38 -11.68
N PHE A 45 5.84 5.19 -11.17
CA PHE A 45 6.99 4.98 -10.29
C PHE A 45 8.29 5.39 -11.00
N THR A 46 8.60 4.77 -12.14
CA THR A 46 9.84 5.00 -12.88
C THR A 46 9.96 6.44 -13.35
N SER A 47 8.89 7.03 -13.89
CA SER A 47 8.91 8.43 -14.32
C SER A 47 9.14 9.41 -13.17
N THR A 48 8.58 9.14 -11.98
CA THR A 48 8.83 9.98 -10.80
C THR A 48 10.26 9.83 -10.31
N PHE A 49 10.74 8.59 -10.20
CA PHE A 49 12.09 8.29 -9.74
C PHE A 49 13.16 8.90 -10.67
N SER A 50 13.01 8.73 -11.98
CA SER A 50 13.92 9.27 -12.99
C SER A 50 13.91 10.80 -13.04
N ALA A 51 12.79 11.44 -12.72
CA ALA A 51 12.70 12.89 -12.60
C ALA A 51 13.30 13.45 -11.29
N GLY A 52 13.91 12.60 -10.46
CA GLY A 52 14.54 12.99 -9.20
C GLY A 52 13.58 13.02 -7.99
N GLY A 53 12.29 12.74 -8.17
CA GLY A 53 11.33 12.61 -7.08
C GLY A 53 11.58 11.41 -6.18
N SER A 54 10.91 11.36 -5.04
CA SER A 54 10.94 10.24 -4.11
C SER A 54 9.62 9.47 -4.13
N ILE A 55 9.69 8.20 -3.75
CA ILE A 55 8.53 7.32 -3.65
C ILE A 55 8.19 7.13 -2.18
N TYR A 56 6.95 7.40 -1.82
CA TYR A 56 6.47 7.25 -0.46
C TYR A 56 5.44 6.13 -0.39
N PHE A 57 5.71 5.13 0.42
CA PHE A 57 4.73 4.14 0.82
C PHE A 57 4.03 4.56 2.11
N ILE A 58 2.71 4.40 2.16
CA ILE A 58 1.93 4.71 3.35
C ILE A 58 0.92 3.59 3.60
N GLY A 59 0.83 3.14 4.85
CA GLY A 59 -0.05 2.05 5.24
C GLY A 59 -0.20 1.92 6.75
N ALA A 60 -1.14 1.09 7.17
CA ALA A 60 -1.35 0.71 8.57
C ALA A 60 -1.17 -0.80 8.74
N GLY A 61 -0.79 -1.24 9.94
CA GLY A 61 -0.62 -2.66 10.24
C GLY A 61 0.32 -3.38 9.27
N THR A 62 -0.08 -4.54 8.77
CA THR A 62 0.70 -5.32 7.80
C THR A 62 0.95 -4.56 6.50
N SER A 63 -0.03 -3.80 6.03
CA SER A 63 0.12 -2.98 4.82
C SER A 63 1.23 -1.93 4.96
N GLY A 64 1.34 -1.30 6.14
CA GLY A 64 2.44 -0.38 6.44
C GLY A 64 3.79 -1.08 6.51
N ARG A 65 3.85 -2.30 7.09
CA ARG A 65 5.08 -3.10 7.16
C ARG A 65 5.59 -3.53 5.78
N LEU A 66 4.72 -3.80 4.82
CA LEU A 66 5.12 -4.05 3.43
C LEU A 66 5.86 -2.84 2.85
N GLY A 67 5.36 -1.63 3.07
CA GLY A 67 6.05 -0.41 2.66
C GLY A 67 7.42 -0.23 3.34
N VAL A 68 7.51 -0.56 4.63
CA VAL A 68 8.79 -0.51 5.39
C VAL A 68 9.79 -1.52 4.83
N LEU A 69 9.35 -2.73 4.50
CA LEU A 69 10.18 -3.76 3.88
C LEU A 69 10.78 -3.26 2.56
N GLU A 70 9.95 -2.72 1.67
CA GLU A 70 10.40 -2.18 0.37
C GLU A 70 11.41 -1.04 0.56
N ALA A 71 11.14 -0.12 1.48
CA ALA A 71 12.04 1.01 1.75
C ALA A 71 13.41 0.56 2.32
N ALA A 72 13.42 -0.51 3.11
CA ALA A 72 14.64 -1.08 3.69
C ALA A 72 15.48 -1.87 2.68
N GLU A 73 14.80 -2.62 1.78
CA GLU A 73 15.47 -3.52 0.83
C GLU A 73 15.99 -2.82 -0.43
N CYS A 74 15.39 -1.71 -0.84
CA CYS A 74 15.81 -1.02 -2.06
C CYS A 74 17.27 -0.50 -2.04
N PRO A 75 17.81 0.05 -0.95
CA PRO A 75 19.21 0.46 -0.90
C PRO A 75 20.21 -0.69 -1.12
N PRO A 76 20.17 -1.81 -0.37
CA PRO A 76 21.13 -2.89 -0.54
C PRO A 76 20.94 -3.66 -1.86
N THR A 77 19.70 -3.76 -2.36
CA THR A 77 19.39 -4.57 -3.54
C THR A 77 19.62 -3.81 -4.85
N PHE A 78 19.26 -2.53 -4.89
CA PHE A 78 19.30 -1.71 -6.10
C PHE A 78 20.25 -0.51 -6.02
N GLY A 79 20.97 -0.34 -4.92
CA GLY A 79 21.89 0.78 -4.73
C GLY A 79 21.20 2.15 -4.65
N THR A 80 19.93 2.19 -4.29
CA THR A 80 19.19 3.46 -4.17
C THR A 80 19.65 4.25 -2.95
N SER A 81 19.57 5.58 -3.01
CA SER A 81 19.76 6.38 -1.81
C SER A 81 18.64 6.10 -0.80
N PRO A 82 18.95 5.96 0.52
CA PRO A 82 17.95 5.69 1.57
C PRO A 82 16.79 6.69 1.64
N ASN A 83 16.98 7.89 1.08
CA ASN A 83 15.96 8.95 1.08
C ASN A 83 15.08 8.94 -0.19
N LYS A 84 15.24 7.97 -1.07
CA LYS A 84 14.49 7.89 -2.33
C LYS A 84 13.23 7.05 -2.22
N ILE A 85 13.25 6.03 -1.39
CA ILE A 85 12.09 5.18 -1.12
C ILE A 85 11.83 5.24 0.37
N ILE A 86 10.69 5.77 0.76
CA ILE A 86 10.37 6.15 2.13
C ILE A 86 9.07 5.47 2.53
N ALA A 87 9.04 4.86 3.70
CA ALA A 87 7.82 4.31 4.26
C ALA A 87 7.31 5.15 5.42
N LEU A 88 6.02 5.35 5.47
CA LEU A 88 5.27 5.96 6.56
C LEU A 88 4.23 4.96 7.07
N MET A 89 4.24 4.69 8.35
CA MET A 89 3.35 3.72 8.97
C MET A 89 2.47 4.38 10.02
N ALA A 90 1.19 4.08 10.00
CA ALA A 90 0.26 4.52 11.04
C ALA A 90 0.77 4.09 12.42
N GLY A 91 0.84 5.04 13.37
CA GLY A 91 1.43 4.80 14.68
C GLY A 91 2.95 4.95 14.76
N GLY A 92 3.62 5.29 13.62
CA GLY A 92 5.06 5.60 13.57
C GLY A 92 5.96 4.37 13.69
N ASN A 93 7.27 4.59 13.86
CA ASN A 93 8.29 3.54 13.83
C ASN A 93 8.05 2.40 14.85
N SER A 94 7.54 2.70 16.03
CA SER A 94 7.25 1.67 17.04
C SER A 94 6.14 0.70 16.59
N ALA A 95 5.24 1.13 15.68
CA ALA A 95 4.18 0.29 15.15
C ALA A 95 4.69 -0.79 14.17
N VAL A 96 5.93 -0.68 13.70
CA VAL A 96 6.57 -1.72 12.88
C VAL A 96 6.68 -3.04 13.66
N PHE A 97 7.07 -2.95 14.93
CA PHE A 97 7.29 -4.11 15.79
C PHE A 97 6.10 -4.42 16.72
N ASN A 98 5.35 -3.39 17.14
CA ASN A 98 4.25 -3.53 18.08
C ASN A 98 2.96 -2.97 17.50
N SER A 99 1.88 -3.76 17.48
CA SER A 99 0.58 -3.28 17.02
C SER A 99 0.09 -2.09 17.85
N LYS A 100 -0.45 -1.07 17.15
CA LYS A 100 -1.10 0.08 17.76
C LYS A 100 -2.53 0.16 17.28
N GLU A 101 -3.45 -0.18 18.17
CA GLU A 101 -4.88 -0.09 17.90
C GLU A 101 -5.30 1.35 17.60
N GLY A 102 -6.25 1.51 16.68
CA GLY A 102 -6.80 2.82 16.29
C GLY A 102 -5.86 3.72 15.46
N ALA A 103 -4.61 3.33 15.26
CA ALA A 103 -3.68 4.16 14.48
C ALA A 103 -4.12 4.33 13.01
N GLU A 104 -4.84 3.35 12.45
CA GLU A 104 -5.35 3.39 11.08
C GLU A 104 -6.50 4.39 10.88
N ASP A 105 -7.16 4.82 11.96
CA ASP A 105 -8.30 5.73 11.94
C ASP A 105 -7.89 7.21 12.00
N SER A 106 -6.60 7.50 12.23
CA SER A 106 -6.12 8.88 12.33
C SER A 106 -5.98 9.53 10.95
N SER A 107 -6.89 10.46 10.65
CA SER A 107 -6.83 11.26 9.42
C SER A 107 -5.80 12.39 9.46
N VAL A 108 -5.30 12.75 10.63
CA VAL A 108 -4.38 13.89 10.82
C VAL A 108 -2.92 13.45 10.75
N ASP A 109 -2.61 12.28 11.29
CA ASP A 109 -1.22 11.81 11.42
C ASP A 109 -0.54 11.60 10.07
N SER A 110 -1.23 11.06 9.07
CA SER A 110 -0.65 10.87 7.74
C SER A 110 -0.20 12.18 7.09
N GLN A 111 -0.99 13.23 7.25
CA GLN A 111 -0.63 14.55 6.71
C GLN A 111 0.57 15.14 7.45
N LYS A 112 0.62 14.96 8.78
CA LYS A 112 1.76 15.37 9.61
C LYS A 112 3.02 14.63 9.21
N ASP A 113 2.94 13.31 9.02
CA ASP A 113 4.06 12.47 8.64
C ASP A 113 4.61 12.84 7.26
N LEU A 114 3.73 13.06 6.28
CA LEU A 114 4.11 13.51 4.94
C LEU A 114 4.79 14.88 4.97
N LYS A 115 4.25 15.85 5.76
CA LYS A 115 4.87 17.17 5.94
C LYS A 115 6.24 17.06 6.59
N ASN A 116 6.38 16.27 7.65
CA ASN A 116 7.65 16.08 8.36
C ASN A 116 8.74 15.50 7.45
N LYS A 117 8.35 14.65 6.48
CA LYS A 117 9.23 14.10 5.46
C LYS A 117 9.39 14.99 4.23
N LYS A 118 8.83 16.21 4.23
CA LYS A 118 8.93 17.18 3.13
C LYS A 118 8.35 16.67 1.81
N PHE A 119 7.31 15.82 1.88
CA PHE A 119 6.60 15.32 0.70
C PHE A 119 6.11 16.48 -0.17
N SER A 120 6.27 16.38 -1.48
CA SER A 120 6.01 17.44 -2.44
C SER A 120 5.26 16.95 -3.68
N LYS A 121 4.89 17.88 -4.55
CA LYS A 121 4.26 17.60 -5.86
C LYS A 121 5.12 16.77 -6.81
N ASN A 122 6.44 16.74 -6.60
CA ASN A 122 7.38 16.00 -7.45
C ASN A 122 7.51 14.52 -7.06
N ASP A 123 6.88 14.13 -5.94
CA ASP A 123 6.96 12.79 -5.38
C ASP A 123 5.75 11.93 -5.79
N LEU A 124 5.83 10.64 -5.55
CA LEU A 124 4.73 9.69 -5.71
C LEU A 124 4.33 9.14 -4.36
N LEU A 125 3.04 9.20 -4.02
CA LEU A 125 2.49 8.50 -2.86
C LEU A 125 1.80 7.21 -3.29
N ILE A 126 2.22 6.10 -2.68
CA ILE A 126 1.62 4.77 -2.86
C ILE A 126 0.97 4.38 -1.53
N GLY A 127 -0.35 4.40 -1.50
CA GLY A 127 -1.13 3.91 -0.36
C GLY A 127 -1.34 2.40 -0.47
N ILE A 128 -1.15 1.69 0.63
CA ILE A 128 -1.42 0.24 0.74
C ILE A 128 -2.50 0.06 1.81
N SER A 129 -3.65 -0.48 1.42
CA SER A 129 -4.77 -0.74 2.32
C SER A 129 -5.60 -1.91 1.80
N ALA A 130 -5.51 -3.07 2.43
CA ALA A 130 -6.23 -4.27 1.99
C ALA A 130 -7.74 -4.04 1.86
N SER A 131 -8.35 -3.36 2.83
CA SER A 131 -9.77 -2.98 2.79
C SER A 131 -10.06 -1.81 1.84
N GLY A 132 -9.07 -0.94 1.60
CA GLY A 132 -9.25 0.33 0.92
C GLY A 132 -9.92 1.42 1.78
N THR A 133 -10.08 1.20 3.10
CA THR A 133 -10.85 2.08 3.99
C THR A 133 -10.06 2.72 5.13
N SER A 134 -8.76 2.44 5.25
CA SER A 134 -7.91 3.06 6.29
C SER A 134 -7.89 4.59 6.15
N GLU A 135 -8.38 5.30 7.15
CA GLU A 135 -8.41 6.77 7.16
C GLU A 135 -7.00 7.38 7.08
N TYR A 136 -6.02 6.77 7.73
CA TYR A 136 -4.63 7.16 7.62
C TYR A 136 -4.16 7.18 6.16
N VAL A 137 -4.46 6.12 5.38
CA VAL A 137 -4.08 6.01 3.97
C VAL A 137 -4.89 6.98 3.11
N LEU A 138 -6.22 7.00 3.28
CA LEU A 138 -7.12 7.83 2.46
C LEU A 138 -6.84 9.33 2.64
N SER A 139 -6.59 9.78 3.88
CA SER A 139 -6.27 11.17 4.14
C SER A 139 -4.89 11.58 3.60
N GLY A 140 -3.91 10.66 3.64
CA GLY A 140 -2.61 10.87 3.00
C GLY A 140 -2.75 11.05 1.49
N ILE A 141 -3.51 10.18 0.81
CA ILE A 141 -3.80 10.31 -0.63
C ILE A 141 -4.51 11.64 -0.92
N LYS A 142 -5.51 12.01 -0.12
CA LYS A 142 -6.22 13.27 -0.27
C LYS A 142 -5.28 14.48 -0.11
N PHE A 143 -4.35 14.41 0.83
CA PHE A 143 -3.33 15.44 1.01
C PHE A 143 -2.37 15.52 -0.18
N ALA A 144 -1.86 14.40 -0.67
CA ALA A 144 -0.99 14.35 -1.83
C ALA A 144 -1.66 14.94 -3.08
N LYS A 145 -2.95 14.61 -3.32
CA LYS A 145 -3.73 15.18 -4.42
C LYS A 145 -3.89 16.70 -4.31
N LYS A 146 -4.08 17.24 -3.10
CA LYS A 146 -4.10 18.72 -2.89
C LYS A 146 -2.78 19.37 -3.28
N LEU A 147 -1.65 18.69 -3.09
CA LEU A 147 -0.34 19.14 -3.54
C LEU A 147 -0.08 18.91 -5.04
N LYS A 148 -1.04 18.30 -5.76
CA LYS A 148 -0.89 17.88 -7.17
C LYS A 148 0.23 16.85 -7.38
N ALA A 149 0.56 16.07 -6.36
CA ALA A 149 1.45 14.92 -6.46
C ALA A 149 0.74 13.73 -7.08
N LYS A 150 1.50 12.85 -7.71
CA LYS A 150 0.98 11.57 -8.24
C LYS A 150 0.57 10.65 -7.08
N THR A 151 -0.50 9.89 -7.27
CA THR A 151 -0.99 8.95 -6.25
C THR A 151 -1.37 7.60 -6.84
N ILE A 152 -1.12 6.54 -6.09
CA ILE A 152 -1.55 5.16 -6.36
C ILE A 152 -2.17 4.62 -5.07
N LEU A 153 -3.24 3.85 -5.19
CA LEU A 153 -3.78 3.04 -4.10
C LEU A 153 -3.76 1.56 -4.49
N ILE A 154 -3.17 0.74 -3.65
CA ILE A 154 -3.19 -0.73 -3.77
C ILE A 154 -4.16 -1.27 -2.73
N SER A 155 -5.20 -2.00 -3.19
CA SER A 155 -6.22 -2.58 -2.32
C SER A 155 -6.66 -3.97 -2.80
N CYS A 156 -7.17 -4.78 -1.86
CA CYS A 156 -7.75 -6.09 -2.18
C CYS A 156 -9.27 -6.02 -2.44
N ASN A 157 -9.85 -4.83 -2.42
CA ASN A 157 -11.27 -4.61 -2.65
C ASN A 157 -11.51 -3.61 -3.78
N HIS A 158 -12.56 -3.84 -4.55
CA HIS A 158 -13.05 -2.84 -5.50
C HIS A 158 -13.64 -1.66 -4.74
N LEU A 159 -13.11 -0.48 -4.99
CA LEU A 159 -13.65 0.76 -4.44
C LEU A 159 -14.78 1.27 -5.34
N LYS A 160 -15.90 1.70 -4.73
CA LYS A 160 -17.03 2.28 -5.47
C LYS A 160 -16.65 3.58 -6.18
N ASN A 161 -15.74 4.34 -5.57
CA ASN A 161 -15.27 5.63 -6.09
C ASN A 161 -13.76 5.62 -6.25
N LYS A 162 -13.27 6.27 -7.30
CA LYS A 162 -11.84 6.45 -7.51
C LYS A 162 -11.25 7.36 -6.43
N VAL A 163 -10.28 6.85 -5.69
CA VAL A 163 -9.64 7.54 -4.55
C VAL A 163 -8.34 8.21 -4.96
N SER A 164 -7.50 7.49 -5.71
CA SER A 164 -6.20 7.98 -6.18
C SER A 164 -6.19 8.26 -7.68
N ASP A 165 -5.04 8.62 -8.27
CA ASP A 165 -4.91 8.74 -9.73
C ASP A 165 -4.97 7.37 -10.41
N LEU A 166 -4.56 6.34 -9.68
CA LEU A 166 -4.59 4.95 -10.12
C LEU A 166 -4.89 4.05 -8.93
N ASP A 167 -6.05 3.40 -8.93
CA ASP A 167 -6.43 2.37 -7.96
C ASP A 167 -6.14 0.99 -8.58
N LEU A 168 -5.43 0.14 -7.80
CA LEU A 168 -5.02 -1.23 -8.14
C LEU A 168 -5.71 -2.23 -7.24
#